data_c6d19c66448d88a2adb4c50d43f262d6
#
_entry.id   c6d19c66448d88a2adb4c50d43f262d6
#
_cell.length_a   1.000
_cell.length_b   1.000
_cell.length_c   1.000
_cell.angle_alpha   90.00
_cell.angle_beta   90.00
_cell.angle_gamma   90.00
#
_symmetry.space_group_name_H-M   'P 1'
#
loop_
_entity.id
_entity.type
_entity.pdbx_description
1 polymer ?
#
loop_
_entity_poly.entity_id
_entity_poly.type
_entity_poly.pdbx_seq_one_letter_code
_entity_poly.pdbx_strand_id
1 'polypeptide(L)'
;MSRRAVRSEAMKFIYAKTLNDSFTLGEFLFSLTKIKNPKEKEDLELLVQSIIRVEDKIENFIKQCSEEYEKLNHLDISILKVGAFELLYSNLPKSIVINEAVEIAKEYGDDVSKAIVNAILDCIGAHYER
;
A
#
# COMPACT_ATOMS: atom_id res chain seq x y z
N MET A 1 8.22 -5.69 16.35
CA MET A 1 7.08 -5.88 15.45
C MET A 1 7.51 -5.79 13.99
N SER A 2 6.87 -6.52 13.13
CA SER A 2 7.29 -6.57 11.74
C SER A 2 6.82 -5.35 10.94
N ARG A 3 7.62 -4.95 9.96
CA ARG A 3 7.25 -3.92 9.01
C ARG A 3 5.95 -4.27 8.28
N ARG A 4 5.63 -5.57 8.19
CA ARG A 4 4.38 -6.02 7.57
C ARG A 4 3.17 -5.46 8.31
N ALA A 5 3.20 -5.41 9.63
CA ALA A 5 2.09 -4.85 10.40
C ALA A 5 1.90 -3.36 10.09
N VAL A 6 3.00 -2.60 9.99
CA VAL A 6 2.92 -1.19 9.63
C VAL A 6 2.34 -1.02 8.23
N ARG A 7 2.79 -1.84 7.26
CA ARG A 7 2.27 -1.81 5.89
C ARG A 7 0.79 -2.16 5.83
N SER A 8 0.38 -3.19 6.59
CA SER A 8 -1.03 -3.60 6.63
C SER A 8 -1.91 -2.49 7.19
N GLU A 9 -1.47 -1.83 8.25
CA GLU A 9 -2.25 -0.74 8.83
C GLU A 9 -2.30 0.49 7.92
N ALA A 10 -1.21 0.77 7.19
CA ALA A 10 -1.21 1.84 6.19
C ALA A 10 -2.23 1.55 5.09
N MET A 11 -2.25 0.32 4.60
CA MET A 11 -3.22 -0.12 3.60
C MET A 11 -4.65 0.04 4.11
N LYS A 12 -4.90 -0.37 5.36
CA LYS A 12 -6.23 -0.26 5.94
C LYS A 12 -6.71 1.18 6.02
N PHE A 13 -5.83 2.10 6.39
CA PHE A 13 -6.19 3.51 6.42
C PHE A 13 -6.51 4.04 5.02
N ILE A 14 -5.67 3.72 4.04
CA ILE A 14 -5.87 4.17 2.66
C ILE A 14 -7.21 3.63 2.13
N TYR A 15 -7.51 2.38 2.43
CA TYR A 15 -8.78 1.77 2.04
C TYR A 15 -9.96 2.46 2.71
N ALA A 16 -9.89 2.68 4.02
CA ALA A 16 -10.95 3.33 4.77
C ALA A 16 -11.22 4.75 4.25
N LYS A 17 -10.17 5.48 3.91
CA LYS A 17 -10.31 6.83 3.37
C LYS A 17 -10.97 6.83 1.99
N THR A 18 -10.78 5.79 1.21
CA THR A 18 -11.47 5.62 -0.06
C THR A 18 -13.00 5.54 0.14
N LEU A 19 -13.42 4.87 1.22
CA LEU A 19 -14.83 4.72 1.54
C LEU A 19 -15.42 5.94 2.22
N ASN A 20 -14.61 6.70 2.93
CA ASN A 20 -15.04 7.90 3.64
C ASN A 20 -13.93 8.95 3.58
N ASP A 21 -14.04 9.86 2.63
CA ASP A 21 -13.00 10.85 2.34
C ASP A 21 -12.72 11.79 3.51
N SER A 22 -13.68 11.98 4.41
CA SER A 22 -13.49 12.85 5.57
C SER A 22 -12.80 12.16 6.74
N PHE A 23 -12.56 10.85 6.64
CA PHE A 23 -11.87 10.09 7.68
C PHE A 23 -10.42 10.56 7.79
N THR A 24 -9.94 10.83 9.02
CA THR A 24 -8.60 11.38 9.21
C THR A 24 -7.61 10.36 9.75
N LEU A 25 -6.34 10.59 9.45
CA LEU A 25 -5.26 9.75 9.97
C LEU A 25 -5.23 9.83 11.50
N GLY A 26 -5.49 11.00 12.07
CA GLY A 26 -5.54 11.16 13.53
C GLY A 26 -6.58 10.26 14.17
N GLU A 27 -7.78 10.18 13.58
CA GLU A 27 -8.83 9.29 14.07
C GLU A 27 -8.38 7.83 14.01
N PHE A 28 -7.74 7.44 12.91
CA PHE A 28 -7.27 6.06 12.75
C PHE A 28 -6.19 5.71 13.77
N LEU A 29 -5.22 6.58 13.96
CA LEU A 29 -4.12 6.35 14.91
C LEU A 29 -4.61 6.31 16.34
N PHE A 30 -5.63 7.10 16.66
CA PHE A 30 -6.16 7.17 18.02
C PHE A 30 -6.99 5.94 18.40
N SER A 31 -7.88 5.49 17.52
CA SER A 31 -8.90 4.52 17.93
C SER A 31 -9.00 3.25 17.10
N LEU A 32 -8.51 3.23 15.87
CA LEU A 32 -8.77 2.09 14.98
C LEU A 32 -7.56 1.23 14.67
N THR A 33 -6.35 1.79 14.71
CA THR A 33 -5.18 0.98 14.42
C THR A 33 -4.92 -0.06 15.50
N LYS A 34 -4.45 -1.22 15.07
CA LYS A 34 -4.04 -2.28 15.99
C LYS A 34 -2.66 -2.02 16.60
N ILE A 35 -1.91 -1.11 16.02
CA ILE A 35 -0.58 -0.77 16.50
C ILE A 35 -0.70 0.06 17.77
N LYS A 36 -0.02 -0.37 18.83
CA LYS A 36 -0.05 0.29 20.13
C LYS A 36 1.28 0.93 20.51
N ASN A 37 2.38 0.41 19.97
CA ASN A 37 3.72 0.93 20.28
C ASN A 37 3.89 2.32 19.68
N PRO A 38 4.32 3.33 20.49
CA PRO A 38 4.43 4.71 19.99
C PRO A 38 5.39 4.88 18.82
N LYS A 39 6.52 4.18 18.81
CA LYS A 39 7.47 4.27 17.72
C LYS A 39 6.88 3.71 16.42
N GLU A 40 6.14 2.63 16.52
CA GLU A 40 5.52 2.03 15.35
C GLU A 40 4.34 2.86 14.84
N LYS A 41 3.63 3.55 15.75
CA LYS A 41 2.60 4.52 15.32
C LYS A 41 3.24 5.65 14.55
N GLU A 42 4.40 6.13 14.99
CA GLU A 42 5.14 7.15 14.28
C GLU A 42 5.56 6.68 12.90
N ASP A 43 6.05 5.44 12.80
CA ASP A 43 6.42 4.84 11.52
C ASP A 43 5.20 4.75 10.59
N LEU A 44 4.06 4.35 11.13
CA LEU A 44 2.81 4.27 10.37
C LEU A 44 2.39 5.65 9.86
N GLU A 45 2.43 6.65 10.72
CA GLU A 45 2.07 8.01 10.36
C GLU A 45 2.96 8.53 9.23
N LEU A 46 4.27 8.32 9.36
CA LEU A 46 5.24 8.77 8.35
C LEU A 46 5.00 8.06 7.02
N LEU A 47 4.74 6.76 7.04
CA LEU A 47 4.49 5.99 5.83
C LEU A 47 3.25 6.51 5.11
N VAL A 48 2.14 6.67 5.85
CA VAL A 48 0.88 7.13 5.25
C VAL A 48 1.04 8.55 4.69
N GLN A 49 1.64 9.46 5.45
CA GLN A 49 1.83 10.84 4.99
C GLN A 49 2.71 10.90 3.74
N SER A 50 3.74 10.07 3.69
CA SER A 50 4.63 10.01 2.52
C SER A 50 3.90 9.49 1.29
N ILE A 51 3.05 8.48 1.45
CA ILE A 51 2.25 7.93 0.35
C ILE A 51 1.27 9.00 -0.16
N ILE A 52 0.56 9.66 0.74
CA ILE A 52 -0.42 10.69 0.37
C ILE A 52 0.25 11.81 -0.42
N ARG A 53 1.45 12.20 -0.02
CA ARG A 53 2.18 13.29 -0.68
C ARG A 53 2.45 13.02 -2.15
N VAL A 54 2.67 11.76 -2.53
CA VAL A 54 2.99 11.39 -3.90
C VAL A 54 1.91 10.49 -4.53
N GLU A 55 0.71 10.52 -3.98
CA GLU A 55 -0.36 9.61 -4.36
C GLU A 55 -0.71 9.67 -5.85
N ASP A 56 -0.75 10.87 -6.42
CA ASP A 56 -1.07 11.03 -7.84
C ASP A 56 -0.03 10.36 -8.73
N LYS A 57 1.24 10.49 -8.36
CA LYS A 57 2.32 9.84 -9.11
C LYS A 57 2.22 8.32 -9.01
N ILE A 58 1.95 7.83 -7.80
CA ILE A 58 1.81 6.40 -7.58
C ILE A 58 0.64 5.84 -8.40
N GLU A 59 -0.50 6.54 -8.40
CA GLU A 59 -1.64 6.12 -9.21
C GLU A 59 -1.30 6.04 -10.69
N ASN A 60 -0.54 7.01 -11.19
CA ASN A 60 -0.15 6.99 -12.60
C ASN A 60 0.70 5.77 -12.94
N PHE A 61 1.63 5.39 -12.06
CA PHE A 61 2.43 4.19 -12.29
C PHE A 61 1.57 2.93 -12.27
N ILE A 62 0.61 2.85 -11.35
CA ILE A 62 -0.30 1.70 -11.29
C ILE A 62 -1.12 1.62 -12.57
N LYS A 63 -1.66 2.76 -13.03
CA LYS A 63 -2.46 2.82 -14.25
C LYS A 63 -1.66 2.38 -15.48
N GLN A 64 -0.40 2.74 -15.55
CA GLN A 64 0.45 2.36 -16.68
C GLN A 64 0.72 0.86 -16.72
N CYS A 65 0.65 0.20 -15.58
CA CYS A 65 0.88 -1.23 -15.48
C CYS A 65 -0.42 -2.04 -15.36
N SER A 66 -1.58 -1.40 -15.51
CA SER A 66 -2.87 -2.08 -15.44
C SER A 66 -3.75 -1.61 -16.60
N GLU A 67 -4.15 -2.54 -17.46
CA GLU A 67 -5.02 -2.21 -18.60
C GLU A 67 -6.45 -1.89 -18.16
N GLU A 68 -6.87 -2.42 -17.01
CA GLU A 68 -8.23 -2.27 -16.52
C GLU A 68 -8.26 -1.70 -15.12
N TYR A 69 -7.58 -0.57 -14.93
CA TYR A 69 -7.45 0.06 -13.62
C TYR A 69 -8.83 0.31 -12.96
N GLU A 70 -9.82 0.74 -13.77
CA GLU A 70 -11.15 1.06 -13.25
C GLU A 70 -11.88 -0.18 -12.72
N LYS A 71 -11.45 -1.36 -13.10
CA LYS A 71 -12.04 -2.62 -12.64
C LYS A 71 -11.37 -3.18 -11.41
N LEU A 72 -10.23 -2.61 -11.00
CA LEU A 72 -9.58 -3.06 -9.79
C LEU A 72 -10.41 -2.65 -8.58
N ASN A 73 -10.50 -3.53 -7.59
CA ASN A 73 -11.21 -3.16 -6.39
C ASN A 73 -10.35 -2.26 -5.51
N HIS A 74 -10.99 -1.52 -4.60
CA HIS A 74 -10.29 -0.53 -3.78
C HIS A 74 -9.30 -1.15 -2.81
N LEU A 75 -9.54 -2.38 -2.38
CA LEU A 75 -8.60 -3.07 -1.50
C LEU A 75 -7.29 -3.33 -2.23
N ASP A 76 -7.36 -3.87 -3.45
CA ASP A 76 -6.18 -4.15 -4.26
C ASP A 76 -5.43 -2.86 -4.57
N ILE A 77 -6.14 -1.78 -4.90
CA ILE A 77 -5.52 -0.49 -5.16
C ILE A 77 -4.79 0.02 -3.93
N SER A 78 -5.38 -0.16 -2.74
CA SER A 78 -4.75 0.29 -1.49
C SER A 78 -3.45 -0.47 -1.21
N ILE A 79 -3.45 -1.78 -1.45
CA ILE A 79 -2.24 -2.59 -1.31
C ILE A 79 -1.18 -2.15 -2.33
N LEU A 80 -1.61 -1.92 -3.56
CA LEU A 80 -0.72 -1.47 -4.63
C LEU A 80 -0.09 -0.11 -4.33
N LYS A 81 -0.83 0.80 -3.70
CA LYS A 81 -0.28 2.11 -3.34
C LYS A 81 0.87 1.99 -2.34
N VAL A 82 0.72 1.13 -1.33
CA VAL A 82 1.79 0.91 -0.37
C VAL A 82 2.99 0.24 -1.04
N GLY A 83 2.75 -0.80 -1.82
CA GLY A 83 3.82 -1.53 -2.51
C GLY A 83 4.55 -0.67 -3.54
N ALA A 84 3.80 0.06 -4.36
CA ALA A 84 4.38 0.94 -5.37
C ALA A 84 5.22 2.04 -4.72
N PHE A 85 4.72 2.62 -3.62
CA PHE A 85 5.50 3.62 -2.89
C PHE A 85 6.85 3.05 -2.46
N GLU A 86 6.87 1.86 -1.88
CA GLU A 86 8.11 1.27 -1.42
C GLU A 86 9.04 0.90 -2.58
N LEU A 87 8.49 0.41 -3.71
CA LEU A 87 9.31 0.13 -4.88
C LEU A 87 10.01 1.38 -5.42
N LEU A 88 9.30 2.50 -5.41
CA LEU A 88 9.79 3.72 -6.03
C LEU A 88 10.62 4.59 -5.10
N TYR A 89 10.35 4.58 -3.82
CA TYR A 89 10.91 5.55 -2.88
C TYR A 89 11.71 4.96 -1.72
N SER A 90 11.73 3.64 -1.54
CA SER A 90 12.54 3.03 -0.49
C SER A 90 13.76 2.32 -1.07
N ASN A 91 14.68 1.92 -0.19
CA ASN A 91 15.88 1.19 -0.57
C ASN A 91 15.74 -0.32 -0.43
N LEU A 92 14.51 -0.80 -0.15
CA LEU A 92 14.29 -2.22 0.01
C LEU A 92 14.42 -2.94 -1.34
N PRO A 93 14.95 -4.18 -1.35
CA PRO A 93 14.99 -4.97 -2.57
C PRO A 93 13.60 -5.20 -3.13
N LYS A 94 13.48 -5.14 -4.45
CA LYS A 94 12.18 -5.30 -5.14
C LYS A 94 11.49 -6.60 -4.74
N SER A 95 12.24 -7.69 -4.67
CA SER A 95 11.67 -9.00 -4.32
C SER A 95 11.03 -8.99 -2.93
N ILE A 96 11.63 -8.28 -1.99
CA ILE A 96 11.07 -8.17 -0.63
C ILE A 96 9.80 -7.35 -0.65
N VAL A 97 9.81 -6.20 -1.32
CA VAL A 97 8.63 -5.32 -1.39
C VAL A 97 7.46 -6.08 -2.02
N ILE A 98 7.69 -6.72 -3.15
CA ILE A 98 6.63 -7.45 -3.86
C ILE A 98 6.11 -8.61 -3.02
N ASN A 99 7.02 -9.38 -2.41
CA ASN A 99 6.61 -10.50 -1.57
C ASN A 99 5.76 -10.06 -0.38
N GLU A 100 6.12 -8.95 0.27
CA GLU A 100 5.35 -8.44 1.40
C GLU A 100 3.97 -7.96 0.98
N ALA A 101 3.86 -7.29 -0.16
CA ALA A 101 2.57 -6.86 -0.70
C ALA A 101 1.69 -8.06 -1.06
N VAL A 102 2.28 -9.08 -1.67
CA VAL A 102 1.56 -10.32 -2.01
C VAL A 102 1.05 -11.02 -0.76
N GLU A 103 1.84 -11.04 0.31
CA GLU A 103 1.40 -11.63 1.57
C GLU A 103 0.20 -10.87 2.18
N ILE A 104 0.19 -9.54 2.06
CA ILE A 104 -0.93 -8.73 2.52
C ILE A 104 -2.17 -9.04 1.66
N ALA A 105 -1.99 -9.13 0.34
CA ALA A 105 -3.08 -9.48 -0.57
C ALA A 105 -3.64 -10.88 -0.26
N LYS A 106 -2.79 -11.81 0.11
CA LYS A 106 -3.18 -13.15 0.50
C LYS A 106 -4.00 -13.16 1.79
N GLU A 107 -3.64 -12.29 2.74
CA GLU A 107 -4.33 -12.21 4.03
C GLU A 107 -5.69 -11.52 3.93
N TYR A 108 -5.78 -10.44 3.18
CA TYR A 108 -6.99 -9.59 3.16
C TYR A 108 -7.81 -9.72 1.89
N GLY A 109 -7.26 -10.28 0.82
CA GLY A 109 -7.96 -10.47 -0.44
C GLY A 109 -8.16 -11.95 -0.75
N ASP A 110 -8.04 -12.29 -2.03
CA ASP A 110 -8.19 -13.67 -2.51
C ASP A 110 -7.05 -14.01 -3.47
N ASP A 111 -7.15 -15.18 -4.12
CA ASP A 111 -6.12 -15.61 -5.07
C ASP A 111 -6.00 -14.67 -6.27
N VAL A 112 -7.11 -14.06 -6.69
CA VAL A 112 -7.09 -13.08 -7.78
C VAL A 112 -6.37 -11.82 -7.35
N SER A 113 -6.64 -11.33 -6.14
CA SER A 113 -5.94 -10.16 -5.57
C SER A 113 -4.43 -10.39 -5.54
N LYS A 114 -4.01 -11.56 -5.08
CA LYS A 114 -2.60 -11.91 -4.99
C LYS A 114 -1.94 -11.86 -6.37
N ALA A 115 -2.59 -12.42 -7.39
CA ALA A 115 -2.05 -12.43 -8.75
C ALA A 115 -1.96 -11.03 -9.34
N ILE A 116 -3.00 -10.20 -9.13
CA ILE A 116 -3.04 -8.83 -9.62
C ILE A 116 -1.93 -7.99 -8.97
N VAL A 117 -1.80 -8.07 -7.67
CA VAL A 117 -0.78 -7.30 -6.93
C VAL A 117 0.61 -7.69 -7.40
N ASN A 118 0.88 -8.98 -7.52
CA ASN A 118 2.18 -9.46 -7.97
C ASN A 118 2.49 -8.95 -9.38
N ALA A 119 1.56 -9.09 -10.30
CA ALA A 119 1.78 -8.71 -11.71
C ALA A 119 2.02 -7.21 -11.87
N ILE A 120 1.22 -6.39 -11.22
CA ILE A 120 1.33 -4.93 -11.36
C ILE A 120 2.60 -4.41 -10.69
N LEU A 121 2.93 -4.89 -9.49
CA LEU A 121 4.15 -4.46 -8.82
C LEU A 121 5.40 -4.92 -9.58
N ASP A 122 5.35 -6.12 -10.15
CA ASP A 122 6.45 -6.62 -10.97
C ASP A 122 6.65 -5.72 -12.19
N CYS A 123 5.57 -5.31 -12.84
CA CYS A 123 5.62 -4.37 -13.96
C CYS A 123 6.24 -3.04 -13.53
N ILE A 124 5.79 -2.47 -12.42
CA ILE A 124 6.32 -1.21 -11.92
C ILE A 124 7.82 -1.35 -11.61
N GLY A 125 8.20 -2.44 -10.95
CA GLY A 125 9.59 -2.68 -10.60
C GLY A 125 10.50 -2.87 -11.80
N ALA A 126 9.98 -3.42 -12.90
CA ALA A 126 10.75 -3.65 -14.12
C ALA A 126 10.94 -2.36 -14.92
N HIS A 127 9.95 -1.48 -14.94
CA HIS A 127 9.96 -0.27 -15.77
C HIS A 127 10.52 0.95 -15.08
N TYR A 128 10.52 1.00 -13.77
CA TYR A 128 10.92 2.18 -13.02
C TYR A 128 12.01 1.81 -12.01
N GLU A 129 13.26 1.86 -12.46
CA GLU A 129 14.39 1.61 -11.59
C GLU A 129 14.74 2.85 -10.78
N ARG A 130 15.19 2.60 -9.56
CA ARG A 130 15.64 3.64 -8.65
C ARG A 130 17.05 4.08 -8.97
#